data_90502fce06cd48ae29fc64e3f960cf2c
#
_entry.id   90502fce06cd48ae29fc64e3f960cf2c
#
_cell.length_a   1.000
_cell.length_b   1.000
_cell.length_c   1.000
_cell.angle_alpha   90.00
_cell.angle_beta   90.00
_cell.angle_gamma   90.00
#
_symmetry.space_group_name_H-M   'P 1'
#
loop_
_entity.id
_entity.type
_entity.pdbx_description
1 polymer ?
#
loop_
_entity_poly.entity_id
_entity_poly.type
_entity_poly.pdbx_seq_one_letter_code
_entity_poly.pdbx_strand_id
1 'polypeptide(L)'
;MKTSLIIPTYNEEKVIGKCLRSLANQTYKDFEVIVVDDGSTDKTWEVLSELKVENLKLKVIRESHLGAGAARNLGTKSATGEILVFVDADMTFDKDFLKKLVEPIVLGKAKGTFSKEEYVSNWDNIWARCWNINENWEEKRRHPKNYPDFQPVFRAILKSEFERVNGFEAGGYDDDWSLYRKLGYKAKNAEGAIFYHKNPESLSEVYNHAKWVGKRKYKMGYLGYLVALIRASLPVSLVLGLFKGIKNMELRFLIFKIVYDFGLSIGVLEMILKGKMGK
;
A
#
# COMPACT_ATOMS: atom_id res chain seq x y z
N MET A 1 12.63 -18.67 -12.80
CA MET A 1 12.09 -17.47 -13.51
C MET A 1 12.65 -16.22 -12.83
N LYS A 2 13.35 -15.40 -13.56
CA LYS A 2 13.88 -14.14 -13.03
C LYS A 2 12.74 -13.19 -12.61
N THR A 3 12.92 -12.47 -11.52
CA THR A 3 11.92 -11.57 -10.96
C THR A 3 12.42 -10.13 -10.93
N SER A 4 11.58 -9.15 -11.25
CA SER A 4 11.89 -7.73 -11.07
C SER A 4 10.93 -7.13 -10.04
N LEU A 5 11.49 -6.59 -8.95
CA LEU A 5 10.73 -5.85 -7.95
C LEU A 5 10.73 -4.37 -8.33
N ILE A 6 9.55 -3.77 -8.37
CA ILE A 6 9.34 -2.37 -8.67
C ILE A 6 8.80 -1.67 -7.40
N ILE A 7 9.50 -0.61 -6.98
CA ILE A 7 9.20 0.15 -5.77
C ILE A 7 8.98 1.61 -6.15
N PRO A 8 7.73 2.09 -6.26
CA PRO A 8 7.46 3.51 -6.36
C PRO A 8 7.79 4.17 -5.02
N THR A 9 8.43 5.32 -5.04
CA THR A 9 8.92 6.01 -3.85
C THR A 9 8.66 7.50 -3.96
N TYR A 10 8.04 8.10 -2.94
CA TYR A 10 7.82 9.54 -2.85
C TYR A 10 7.85 10.00 -1.39
N ASN A 11 8.88 10.77 -1.01
CA ASN A 11 9.10 11.28 0.35
C ASN A 11 9.20 10.16 1.42
N GLU A 12 10.06 9.18 1.17
CA GLU A 12 10.26 7.99 2.01
C GLU A 12 11.67 7.90 2.62
N GLU A 13 12.34 9.05 2.85
CA GLU A 13 13.71 9.13 3.39
C GLU A 13 13.94 8.29 4.65
N LYS A 14 12.91 8.15 5.51
CA LYS A 14 13.01 7.47 6.81
C LYS A 14 12.89 5.95 6.73
N VAL A 15 12.30 5.41 5.68
CA VAL A 15 11.88 4.00 5.62
C VAL A 15 12.48 3.21 4.47
N ILE A 16 12.78 3.84 3.33
CA ILE A 16 13.28 3.16 2.12
C ILE A 16 14.53 2.33 2.39
N GLY A 17 15.44 2.79 3.23
CA GLY A 17 16.65 2.05 3.58
C GLY A 17 16.37 0.74 4.34
N LYS A 18 15.31 0.68 5.17
CA LYS A 18 14.88 -0.55 5.85
C LYS A 18 14.23 -1.53 4.86
N CYS A 19 13.40 -1.02 3.95
CA CYS A 19 12.80 -1.79 2.87
C CYS A 19 13.88 -2.52 2.05
N LEU A 20 14.85 -1.79 1.51
CA LEU A 20 15.91 -2.34 0.66
C LEU A 20 16.81 -3.34 1.41
N ARG A 21 17.15 -3.08 2.67
CA ARG A 21 17.90 -4.05 3.50
C ARG A 21 17.12 -5.34 3.73
N SER A 22 15.81 -5.29 3.91
CA SER A 22 14.99 -6.51 4.06
C SER A 22 14.91 -7.32 2.76
N LEU A 23 14.97 -6.67 1.61
CA LEU A 23 15.04 -7.33 0.30
C LEU A 23 16.41 -7.98 0.06
N ALA A 24 17.50 -7.37 0.49
CA ALA A 24 18.84 -7.98 0.38
C ALA A 24 18.96 -9.32 1.13
N ASN A 25 18.16 -9.50 2.18
CA ASN A 25 18.11 -10.71 3.00
C ASN A 25 17.19 -11.82 2.45
N GLN A 26 16.59 -11.65 1.26
CA GLN A 26 15.72 -12.67 0.67
C GLN A 26 16.49 -13.97 0.35
N THR A 27 15.86 -15.12 0.59
CA THR A 27 16.42 -16.44 0.23
C THR A 27 16.36 -16.71 -1.28
N TYR A 28 15.35 -16.17 -1.95
CA TYR A 28 15.26 -16.16 -3.42
C TYR A 28 16.30 -15.19 -3.98
N LYS A 29 17.19 -15.64 -4.89
CA LYS A 29 18.35 -14.85 -5.34
C LYS A 29 18.27 -14.35 -6.78
N ASP A 30 17.41 -14.95 -7.61
CA ASP A 30 17.28 -14.55 -9.02
C ASP A 30 16.33 -13.38 -9.21
N PHE A 31 16.68 -12.23 -8.63
CA PHE A 31 15.89 -11.01 -8.76
C PHE A 31 16.73 -9.74 -8.89
N GLU A 32 16.10 -8.68 -9.36
CA GLU A 32 16.59 -7.31 -9.37
C GLU A 32 15.57 -6.39 -8.70
N VAL A 33 16.00 -5.24 -8.20
CA VAL A 33 15.17 -4.22 -7.60
C VAL A 33 15.29 -2.92 -8.41
N ILE A 34 14.14 -2.36 -8.76
CA ILE A 34 14.02 -1.10 -9.49
C ILE A 34 13.21 -0.15 -8.60
N VAL A 35 13.88 0.86 -8.06
CA VAL A 35 13.25 1.94 -7.30
C VAL A 35 12.99 3.11 -8.24
N VAL A 36 11.77 3.62 -8.23
CA VAL A 36 11.39 4.80 -9.01
C VAL A 36 11.04 5.92 -8.04
N ASP A 37 11.92 6.91 -7.93
CA ASP A 37 11.69 8.15 -7.19
C ASP A 37 10.76 9.05 -8.00
N ASP A 38 9.52 9.16 -7.56
CA ASP A 38 8.44 9.93 -8.19
C ASP A 38 8.52 11.43 -7.79
N GLY A 39 9.70 12.01 -7.93
CA GLY A 39 9.95 13.44 -7.70
C GLY A 39 9.92 13.85 -6.22
N SER A 40 10.54 13.06 -5.34
CA SER A 40 10.64 13.37 -3.90
C SER A 40 11.24 14.75 -3.64
N THR A 41 10.73 15.41 -2.62
CA THR A 41 11.12 16.75 -2.15
C THR A 41 11.86 16.73 -0.81
N ASP A 42 11.94 15.57 -0.16
CA ASP A 42 12.77 15.30 1.01
C ASP A 42 14.12 14.68 0.59
N LYS A 43 14.83 14.07 1.54
CA LYS A 43 16.15 13.45 1.26
C LYS A 43 16.07 12.03 0.69
N THR A 44 14.92 11.59 0.17
CA THR A 44 14.76 10.24 -0.38
C THR A 44 15.77 9.98 -1.51
N TRP A 45 15.95 10.95 -2.42
CA TRP A 45 16.88 10.81 -3.53
C TRP A 45 18.34 10.68 -3.06
N GLU A 46 18.76 11.51 -2.11
CA GLU A 46 20.08 11.45 -1.51
C GLU A 46 20.31 10.09 -0.84
N VAL A 47 19.34 9.63 -0.03
CA VAL A 47 19.40 8.31 0.61
C VAL A 47 19.57 7.20 -0.43
N LEU A 48 18.80 7.21 -1.52
CA LEU A 48 18.87 6.20 -2.58
C LEU A 48 20.20 6.25 -3.33
N SER A 49 20.77 7.45 -3.56
CA SER A 49 22.03 7.65 -4.29
C SER A 49 23.24 7.18 -3.49
N GLU A 50 23.21 7.31 -2.17
CA GLU A 50 24.29 6.95 -1.27
C GLU A 50 24.20 5.52 -0.72
N LEU A 51 22.99 4.92 -0.79
CA LEU A 51 22.72 3.63 -0.20
C LEU A 51 23.44 2.50 -0.94
N LYS A 52 24.44 1.94 -0.31
CA LYS A 52 25.09 0.69 -0.76
C LYS A 52 24.45 -0.47 -0.01
N VAL A 53 23.72 -1.32 -0.72
CA VAL A 53 23.16 -2.56 -0.17
C VAL A 53 23.88 -3.72 -0.86
N GLU A 54 24.73 -4.38 -0.11
CA GLU A 54 25.42 -5.58 -0.60
C GLU A 54 24.42 -6.65 -1.04
N ASN A 55 24.78 -7.41 -2.06
CA ASN A 55 23.97 -8.50 -2.60
C ASN A 55 22.62 -8.10 -3.21
N LEU A 56 22.39 -6.83 -3.50
CA LEU A 56 21.18 -6.34 -4.16
C LEU A 56 21.51 -5.72 -5.52
N LYS A 57 20.94 -6.27 -6.59
CA LYS A 57 20.99 -5.65 -7.92
C LYS A 57 19.98 -4.51 -7.94
N LEU A 58 20.42 -3.31 -7.53
CA LEU A 58 19.59 -2.12 -7.40
C LEU A 58 19.75 -1.20 -8.60
N LYS A 59 18.63 -0.79 -9.20
CA LYS A 59 18.53 0.30 -10.17
C LYS A 59 17.64 1.38 -9.60
N VAL A 60 18.08 2.64 -9.67
CA VAL A 60 17.29 3.79 -9.23
C VAL A 60 16.98 4.65 -10.44
N ILE A 61 15.72 5.06 -10.58
CA ILE A 61 15.21 5.94 -11.64
C ILE A 61 14.54 7.12 -10.95
N ARG A 62 14.70 8.32 -11.47
CA ARG A 62 13.99 9.51 -11.00
C ARG A 62 13.10 10.06 -12.09
N GLU A 63 11.88 10.46 -11.73
CA GLU A 63 10.92 11.13 -12.62
C GLU A 63 10.26 12.33 -11.92
N SER A 64 9.46 13.08 -12.65
CA SER A 64 8.57 14.10 -12.08
C SER A 64 7.38 13.42 -11.41
N HIS A 65 6.81 14.05 -10.35
CA HIS A 65 5.69 13.49 -9.60
C HIS A 65 4.44 13.25 -10.46
N LEU A 66 4.24 11.99 -10.86
CA LEU A 66 3.13 11.53 -11.71
C LEU A 66 2.21 10.53 -10.99
N GLY A 67 2.59 10.09 -9.79
CA GLY A 67 1.86 9.14 -8.94
C GLY A 67 2.34 7.70 -9.05
N ALA A 68 2.01 6.90 -8.04
CA ALA A 68 2.54 5.54 -7.86
C ALA A 68 2.30 4.60 -9.06
N GLY A 69 1.12 4.68 -9.71
CA GLY A 69 0.82 3.87 -10.89
C GLY A 69 1.74 4.19 -12.08
N ALA A 70 2.04 5.48 -12.32
CA ALA A 70 2.98 5.92 -13.35
C ALA A 70 4.40 5.44 -13.03
N ALA A 71 4.84 5.61 -11.79
CA ALA A 71 6.15 5.16 -11.33
C ALA A 71 6.31 3.64 -11.47
N ARG A 72 5.28 2.83 -11.11
CA ARG A 72 5.28 1.38 -11.34
C ARG A 72 5.40 1.05 -12.83
N ASN A 73 4.64 1.72 -13.71
CA ASN A 73 4.74 1.54 -15.16
C ASN A 73 6.13 1.89 -15.69
N LEU A 74 6.74 2.98 -15.22
CA LEU A 74 8.09 3.38 -15.62
C LEU A 74 9.13 2.33 -15.20
N GLY A 75 9.07 1.87 -13.94
CA GLY A 75 9.94 0.82 -13.43
C GLY A 75 9.84 -0.46 -14.25
N THR A 76 8.63 -0.85 -14.65
CA THR A 76 8.40 -2.04 -15.48
C THR A 76 9.08 -1.99 -16.83
N LYS A 77 9.20 -0.82 -17.46
CA LYS A 77 9.94 -0.67 -18.74
C LYS A 77 11.41 -1.04 -18.62
N SER A 78 11.98 -0.93 -17.43
CA SER A 78 13.38 -1.29 -17.14
C SER A 78 13.53 -2.71 -16.61
N ALA A 79 12.44 -3.42 -16.36
CA ALA A 79 12.42 -4.76 -15.78
C ALA A 79 12.85 -5.81 -16.79
N THR A 80 13.76 -6.70 -16.39
CA THR A 80 14.26 -7.82 -17.21
C THR A 80 13.71 -9.18 -16.76
N GLY A 81 13.00 -9.23 -15.62
CA GLY A 81 12.39 -10.44 -15.09
C GLY A 81 11.11 -10.85 -15.81
N GLU A 82 10.79 -12.13 -15.77
CA GLU A 82 9.57 -12.74 -16.28
C GLU A 82 8.38 -12.53 -15.33
N ILE A 83 8.67 -12.31 -14.05
CA ILE A 83 7.69 -11.99 -13.01
C ILE A 83 7.96 -10.57 -12.54
N LEU A 84 6.91 -9.75 -12.47
CA LEU A 84 6.92 -8.42 -11.88
C LEU A 84 6.36 -8.50 -10.47
N VAL A 85 7.04 -7.88 -9.51
CA VAL A 85 6.60 -7.75 -8.12
C VAL A 85 6.49 -6.27 -7.77
N PHE A 86 5.35 -5.87 -7.21
CA PHE A 86 5.06 -4.51 -6.80
C PHE A 86 4.96 -4.43 -5.28
N VAL A 87 5.85 -3.66 -4.67
CA VAL A 87 5.86 -3.41 -3.22
C VAL A 87 6.04 -1.93 -2.95
N ASP A 88 5.64 -1.47 -1.76
CA ASP A 88 5.75 -0.07 -1.39
C ASP A 88 7.01 0.17 -0.53
N ALA A 89 7.51 1.40 -0.54
CA ALA A 89 8.79 1.77 0.07
C ALA A 89 8.81 1.67 1.61
N ASP A 90 7.64 1.69 2.25
CA ASP A 90 7.43 1.60 3.70
C ASP A 90 7.20 0.17 4.23
N MET A 91 7.34 -0.82 3.34
CA MET A 91 7.23 -2.24 3.69
C MET A 91 8.59 -2.85 4.07
N THR A 92 8.53 -3.89 4.90
CA THR A 92 9.67 -4.79 5.16
C THR A 92 9.22 -6.25 5.03
N PHE A 93 10.14 -7.15 4.73
CA PHE A 93 9.81 -8.49 4.26
C PHE A 93 10.51 -9.57 5.10
N ASP A 94 9.78 -10.65 5.39
CA ASP A 94 10.39 -11.89 5.87
C ASP A 94 11.37 -12.45 4.81
N LYS A 95 12.39 -13.18 5.25
CA LYS A 95 13.45 -13.73 4.37
C LYS A 95 12.94 -14.62 3.24
N ASP A 96 11.77 -15.25 3.40
CA ASP A 96 11.19 -16.16 2.41
C ASP A 96 10.03 -15.51 1.63
N PHE A 97 9.73 -14.22 1.89
CA PHE A 97 8.61 -13.52 1.28
C PHE A 97 8.59 -13.64 -0.24
N LEU A 98 9.69 -13.27 -0.91
CA LEU A 98 9.73 -13.27 -2.37
C LEU A 98 9.58 -14.68 -2.95
N LYS A 99 10.28 -15.67 -2.36
CA LYS A 99 10.16 -17.08 -2.74
C LYS A 99 8.70 -17.54 -2.70
N LYS A 100 8.04 -17.29 -1.57
CA LYS A 100 6.65 -17.70 -1.35
C LYS A 100 5.66 -16.95 -2.23
N LEU A 101 5.89 -15.65 -2.46
CA LEU A 101 5.03 -14.83 -3.29
C LEU A 101 5.00 -15.30 -4.75
N VAL A 102 6.17 -15.66 -5.32
CA VAL A 102 6.28 -16.03 -6.73
C VAL A 102 6.05 -17.53 -6.98
N GLU A 103 6.14 -18.40 -5.97
CA GLU A 103 6.04 -19.86 -6.08
C GLU A 103 4.78 -20.32 -6.85
N PRO A 104 3.55 -19.80 -6.60
CA PRO A 104 2.38 -20.23 -7.36
C PRO A 104 2.45 -19.85 -8.84
N ILE A 105 3.16 -18.77 -9.19
CA ILE A 105 3.38 -18.36 -10.59
C ILE A 105 4.40 -19.28 -11.24
N VAL A 106 5.53 -19.54 -10.60
CA VAL A 106 6.60 -20.41 -11.09
C VAL A 106 6.07 -21.83 -11.35
N LEU A 107 5.15 -22.32 -10.52
CA LEU A 107 4.50 -23.62 -10.66
C LEU A 107 3.34 -23.63 -11.67
N GLY A 108 3.06 -22.53 -12.36
CA GLY A 108 1.95 -22.41 -13.32
C GLY A 108 0.55 -22.47 -12.69
N LYS A 109 0.44 -22.37 -11.36
CA LYS A 109 -0.83 -22.45 -10.62
C LYS A 109 -1.58 -21.12 -10.54
N ALA A 110 -0.93 -20.01 -10.87
CA ALA A 110 -1.50 -18.67 -10.92
C ALA A 110 -0.75 -17.80 -11.91
N LYS A 111 -1.44 -16.82 -12.52
CA LYS A 111 -0.83 -15.79 -13.36
C LYS A 111 -0.44 -14.54 -12.56
N GLY A 112 -1.01 -14.39 -11.37
CA GLY A 112 -0.70 -13.32 -10.44
C GLY A 112 -1.07 -13.68 -9.01
N THR A 113 -0.33 -13.13 -8.06
CA THR A 113 -0.46 -13.43 -6.62
C THR A 113 -0.51 -12.16 -5.79
N PHE A 114 -1.07 -12.29 -4.59
CA PHE A 114 -0.97 -11.36 -3.49
C PHE A 114 -0.70 -12.16 -2.21
N SER A 115 -0.51 -11.50 -1.07
CA SER A 115 -0.48 -12.19 0.21
C SER A 115 -1.41 -11.53 1.21
N LYS A 116 -2.13 -12.33 1.96
CA LYS A 116 -2.92 -11.91 3.12
C LYS A 116 -2.12 -11.96 4.44
N GLU A 117 -0.83 -12.25 4.36
CA GLU A 117 0.05 -12.26 5.53
C GLU A 117 0.78 -10.93 5.69
N GLU A 118 -0.01 -9.85 5.65
CA GLU A 118 0.42 -8.49 5.91
C GLU A 118 0.23 -8.16 7.39
N TYR A 119 1.34 -7.86 8.09
CA TYR A 119 1.36 -7.57 9.51
C TYR A 119 1.70 -6.11 9.80
N VAL A 120 1.18 -5.59 10.90
CA VAL A 120 1.51 -4.25 11.41
C VAL A 120 2.89 -4.27 12.04
N SER A 121 3.84 -3.49 11.49
CA SER A 121 5.24 -3.46 11.96
C SER A 121 5.44 -2.67 13.26
N ASN A 122 4.55 -1.71 13.57
CA ASN A 122 4.62 -0.82 14.72
C ASN A 122 3.46 -1.06 15.70
N TRP A 123 3.16 -2.33 16.02
CA TRP A 123 2.03 -2.70 16.87
C TRP A 123 2.08 -2.12 18.29
N ASP A 124 3.28 -1.84 18.81
CA ASP A 124 3.45 -1.24 20.14
C ASP A 124 2.95 0.20 20.20
N ASN A 125 2.80 0.87 19.06
CA ASN A 125 2.25 2.21 18.97
C ASN A 125 0.72 2.19 19.12
N ILE A 126 0.21 3.07 19.99
CA ILE A 126 -1.23 3.15 20.30
C ILE A 126 -2.08 3.57 19.09
N TRP A 127 -1.59 4.50 18.28
CA TRP A 127 -2.33 5.01 17.12
C TRP A 127 -2.37 3.96 16.00
N ALA A 128 -1.32 3.14 15.88
CA ALA A 128 -1.29 2.00 14.98
C ALA A 128 -2.34 0.95 15.35
N ARG A 129 -2.55 0.67 16.66
CA ARG A 129 -3.64 -0.20 17.13
C ARG A 129 -5.01 0.40 16.89
N CYS A 130 -5.17 1.70 17.16
CA CYS A 130 -6.42 2.42 16.88
C CYS A 130 -6.78 2.36 15.38
N TRP A 131 -5.79 2.43 14.49
CA TRP A 131 -6.00 2.26 13.06
C TRP A 131 -6.62 0.90 12.75
N ASN A 132 -6.06 -0.18 13.28
CA ASN A 132 -6.62 -1.55 13.13
C ASN A 132 -8.07 -1.65 13.62
N ILE A 133 -8.35 -1.08 14.80
CA ILE A 133 -9.71 -1.04 15.37
C ILE A 133 -10.68 -0.29 14.43
N ASN A 134 -10.24 0.82 13.84
CA ASN A 134 -11.04 1.59 12.89
C ASN A 134 -11.41 0.78 11.66
N GLU A 135 -10.43 0.12 11.06
CA GLU A 135 -10.58 -0.70 9.85
C GLU A 135 -11.24 -2.06 10.11
N ASN A 136 -11.49 -2.44 11.38
CA ASN A 136 -11.96 -3.77 11.82
C ASN A 136 -11.05 -4.90 11.32
N TRP A 137 -9.76 -4.65 11.31
CA TRP A 137 -8.76 -5.65 10.96
C TRP A 137 -8.48 -6.60 12.12
N GLU A 138 -7.98 -7.79 11.80
CA GLU A 138 -7.52 -8.77 12.78
C GLU A 138 -6.32 -8.21 13.57
N GLU A 139 -6.16 -8.64 14.82
CA GLU A 139 -5.06 -8.20 15.67
C GLU A 139 -3.70 -8.42 14.97
N LYS A 140 -2.87 -7.38 14.95
CA LYS A 140 -1.54 -7.34 14.29
C LYS A 140 -1.55 -7.55 12.77
N ARG A 141 -2.70 -7.80 12.12
CA ARG A 141 -2.82 -7.95 10.67
C ARG A 141 -3.42 -6.71 10.02
N ARG A 142 -3.15 -6.51 8.74
CA ARG A 142 -3.73 -5.39 7.98
C ARG A 142 -4.87 -5.83 7.07
N HIS A 143 -5.67 -6.77 7.54
CA HIS A 143 -6.90 -7.22 6.87
C HIS A 143 -7.86 -7.85 7.89
N PRO A 144 -9.16 -7.97 7.59
CA PRO A 144 -10.12 -8.66 8.44
C PRO A 144 -9.84 -10.16 8.52
N LYS A 145 -10.35 -10.82 9.59
CA LYS A 145 -10.15 -12.25 9.86
C LYS A 145 -10.50 -13.16 8.68
N ASN A 146 -11.61 -12.89 8.00
CA ASN A 146 -12.10 -13.69 6.87
C ASN A 146 -11.72 -13.06 5.52
N TYR A 147 -10.43 -12.75 5.34
CA TYR A 147 -9.96 -12.15 4.10
C TYR A 147 -9.90 -13.19 2.98
N PRO A 148 -10.54 -12.96 1.81
CA PRO A 148 -10.63 -13.95 0.75
C PRO A 148 -9.28 -14.32 0.12
N ASP A 149 -9.18 -15.55 -0.41
CA ASP A 149 -7.97 -16.06 -1.10
C ASP A 149 -7.78 -15.48 -2.52
N PHE A 150 -8.71 -14.67 -2.99
CA PHE A 150 -8.64 -13.99 -4.28
C PHE A 150 -8.93 -12.50 -4.11
N GLN A 151 -7.99 -11.64 -4.51
CA GLN A 151 -8.08 -10.19 -4.36
C GLN A 151 -7.80 -9.44 -5.66
N PRO A 152 -8.35 -8.22 -5.83
CA PRO A 152 -8.10 -7.40 -7.01
C PRO A 152 -6.70 -6.77 -7.04
N VAL A 153 -5.93 -6.84 -5.96
CA VAL A 153 -4.58 -6.28 -5.85
C VAL A 153 -3.54 -7.33 -6.20
N PHE A 154 -2.64 -7.01 -7.12
CA PHE A 154 -1.56 -7.88 -7.55
C PHE A 154 -0.24 -7.42 -6.91
N ARG A 155 0.34 -8.25 -6.03
CA ARG A 155 1.72 -8.07 -5.53
C ARG A 155 2.75 -8.71 -6.46
N ALA A 156 2.39 -9.79 -7.15
CA ALA A 156 3.20 -10.35 -8.23
C ALA A 156 2.32 -10.74 -9.42
N ILE A 157 2.88 -10.66 -10.63
CA ILE A 157 2.19 -11.01 -11.88
C ILE A 157 3.20 -11.42 -12.95
N LEU A 158 2.82 -12.31 -13.86
CA LEU A 158 3.58 -12.56 -15.08
C LEU A 158 3.73 -11.28 -15.89
N LYS A 159 4.95 -10.96 -16.33
CA LYS A 159 5.22 -9.76 -17.13
C LYS A 159 4.37 -9.73 -18.41
N SER A 160 4.19 -10.88 -19.07
CA SER A 160 3.34 -11.01 -20.25
C SER A 160 1.87 -10.63 -20.01
N GLU A 161 1.31 -10.96 -18.83
CA GLU A 161 -0.07 -10.57 -18.48
C GLU A 161 -0.16 -9.06 -18.19
N PHE A 162 0.86 -8.48 -17.54
CA PHE A 162 0.93 -7.05 -17.29
C PHE A 162 1.03 -6.26 -18.59
N GLU A 163 1.89 -6.68 -19.53
CA GLU A 163 2.09 -6.05 -20.83
C GLU A 163 0.84 -6.17 -21.71
N ARG A 164 0.15 -7.32 -21.68
CA ARG A 164 -1.09 -7.56 -22.44
C ARG A 164 -2.17 -6.51 -22.17
N VAL A 165 -2.19 -5.93 -20.96
CA VAL A 165 -3.19 -4.92 -20.57
C VAL A 165 -2.61 -3.50 -20.47
N ASN A 166 -1.39 -3.28 -20.98
CA ASN A 166 -0.69 -1.98 -20.91
C ASN A 166 -0.56 -1.42 -19.47
N GLY A 167 -0.30 -2.31 -18.50
CA GLY A 167 0.03 -1.94 -17.13
C GLY A 167 -1.09 -1.26 -16.35
N PHE A 168 -0.68 -0.49 -15.32
CA PHE A 168 -1.58 0.29 -14.46
C PHE A 168 -2.19 1.48 -15.20
N GLU A 169 -3.40 1.90 -14.81
CA GLU A 169 -3.92 3.22 -15.12
C GLU A 169 -3.15 4.27 -14.30
N ALA A 170 -2.64 5.29 -14.96
CA ALA A 170 -1.94 6.38 -14.28
C ALA A 170 -2.94 7.36 -13.66
N GLY A 171 -2.70 7.71 -12.39
CA GLY A 171 -3.43 8.76 -11.68
C GLY A 171 -4.76 8.34 -11.06
N GLY A 172 -4.77 8.17 -9.75
CA GLY A 172 -5.96 7.91 -8.94
C GLY A 172 -5.66 7.12 -7.69
N TYR A 173 -6.62 7.16 -6.76
CA TYR A 173 -6.58 6.45 -5.48
C TYR A 173 -6.57 4.91 -5.66
N ASP A 174 -7.16 4.39 -6.74
CA ASP A 174 -7.42 2.97 -6.98
C ASP A 174 -6.63 2.40 -8.18
N ASP A 175 -5.43 2.96 -8.43
CA ASP A 175 -4.53 2.48 -9.48
C ASP A 175 -4.20 0.98 -9.31
N ASP A 176 -4.02 0.50 -8.07
CA ASP A 176 -3.79 -0.92 -7.75
C ASP A 176 -4.92 -1.84 -8.26
N TRP A 177 -6.16 -1.36 -8.32
CA TRP A 177 -7.30 -2.13 -8.81
C TRP A 177 -7.44 -2.10 -10.34
N SER A 178 -6.69 -1.22 -11.00
CA SER A 178 -6.77 -1.07 -12.45
C SER A 178 -6.37 -2.34 -13.20
N LEU A 179 -5.37 -3.06 -12.70
CA LEU A 179 -4.98 -4.36 -13.28
C LEU A 179 -6.13 -5.37 -13.25
N TYR A 180 -6.82 -5.50 -12.11
CA TYR A 180 -7.97 -6.40 -12.00
C TYR A 180 -9.07 -6.06 -13.00
N ARG A 181 -9.40 -4.76 -13.16
CA ARG A 181 -10.43 -4.32 -14.12
C ARG A 181 -10.07 -4.68 -15.56
N LYS A 182 -8.80 -4.53 -15.92
CA LYS A 182 -8.30 -4.84 -17.28
C LYS A 182 -8.09 -6.33 -17.54
N LEU A 183 -7.61 -7.06 -16.53
CA LEU A 183 -7.31 -8.50 -16.63
C LEU A 183 -8.55 -9.38 -16.59
N GLY A 184 -9.59 -8.97 -15.86
CA GLY A 184 -10.83 -9.72 -15.64
C GLY A 184 -10.72 -10.87 -14.65
N TYR A 185 -9.56 -11.04 -13.97
CA TYR A 185 -9.36 -12.05 -12.92
C TYR A 185 -8.63 -11.46 -11.72
N LYS A 186 -8.76 -12.11 -10.56
CA LYS A 186 -8.14 -11.73 -9.30
C LYS A 186 -6.81 -12.44 -9.07
N ALA A 187 -5.92 -11.79 -8.32
CA ALA A 187 -4.71 -12.41 -7.80
C ALA A 187 -5.05 -13.48 -6.76
N LYS A 188 -4.28 -14.58 -6.76
CA LYS A 188 -4.41 -15.67 -5.81
C LYS A 188 -3.53 -15.44 -4.58
N ASN A 189 -4.00 -15.82 -3.39
CA ASN A 189 -3.18 -15.77 -2.18
C ASN A 189 -1.93 -16.67 -2.31
N ALA A 190 -0.77 -16.12 -1.96
CA ALA A 190 0.49 -16.82 -1.83
C ALA A 190 0.76 -17.06 -0.33
N GLU A 191 0.49 -18.26 0.14
CA GLU A 191 0.65 -18.65 1.54
C GLU A 191 2.12 -18.59 1.97
N GLY A 192 2.39 -18.08 3.16
CA GLY A 192 3.74 -17.93 3.71
C GLY A 192 4.53 -16.73 3.18
N ALA A 193 3.95 -15.89 2.32
CA ALA A 193 4.59 -14.66 1.85
C ALA A 193 4.38 -13.52 2.87
N ILE A 194 5.12 -13.55 3.97
CA ILE A 194 4.97 -12.64 5.11
C ILE A 194 5.67 -11.31 4.84
N PHE A 195 4.96 -10.21 5.09
CA PHE A 195 5.52 -8.87 5.05
C PHE A 195 4.88 -7.96 6.10
N TYR A 196 5.55 -6.86 6.37
CA TYR A 196 5.22 -5.92 7.43
C TYR A 196 5.03 -4.54 6.85
N HIS A 197 4.02 -3.85 7.32
CA HIS A 197 3.67 -2.51 6.89
C HIS A 197 3.37 -1.65 8.12
N LYS A 198 3.80 -0.40 8.10
CA LYS A 198 3.60 0.52 9.20
C LYS A 198 2.19 1.13 9.13
N ASN A 199 1.48 1.15 10.26
CA ASN A 199 0.29 1.98 10.41
C ASN A 199 0.69 3.40 10.88
N PRO A 200 -0.17 4.41 10.70
CA PRO A 200 0.06 5.74 11.25
C PRO A 200 0.41 5.69 12.74
N GLU A 201 1.49 6.39 13.13
CA GLU A 201 2.03 6.34 14.50
C GLU A 201 1.83 7.63 15.29
N SER A 202 1.23 8.64 14.68
CA SER A 202 0.89 9.92 15.30
C SER A 202 -0.49 10.40 14.84
N LEU A 203 -1.14 11.25 15.64
CA LEU A 203 -2.42 11.86 15.24
C LEU A 203 -2.29 12.72 13.97
N SER A 204 -1.12 13.31 13.74
CA SER A 204 -0.85 14.04 12.50
C SER A 204 -0.87 13.11 11.28
N GLU A 205 -0.22 11.95 11.37
CA GLU A 205 -0.26 10.94 10.30
C GLU A 205 -1.66 10.37 10.11
N VAL A 206 -2.39 10.09 11.19
CA VAL A 206 -3.80 9.65 11.15
C VAL A 206 -4.65 10.67 10.38
N TYR A 207 -4.52 11.96 10.70
CA TYR A 207 -5.23 13.03 10.01
C TYR A 207 -4.89 13.07 8.51
N ASN A 208 -3.60 13.06 8.17
CA ASN A 208 -3.14 13.17 6.78
C ASN A 208 -3.58 11.97 5.94
N HIS A 209 -3.47 10.74 6.47
CA HIS A 209 -3.95 9.54 5.80
C HIS A 209 -5.48 9.56 5.63
N ALA A 210 -6.22 9.92 6.67
CA ALA A 210 -7.68 10.04 6.59
C ALA A 210 -8.12 11.08 5.58
N LYS A 211 -7.44 12.23 5.52
CA LYS A 211 -7.66 13.27 4.53
C LYS A 211 -7.40 12.78 3.09
N TRP A 212 -6.32 12.02 2.89
CA TRP A 212 -6.03 11.39 1.60
C TRP A 212 -7.11 10.38 1.21
N VAL A 213 -7.53 9.49 2.13
CA VAL A 213 -8.63 8.53 1.94
C VAL A 213 -9.94 9.25 1.58
N GLY A 214 -10.21 10.42 2.16
CA GLY A 214 -11.39 11.23 1.88
C GLY A 214 -11.48 11.72 0.42
N LYS A 215 -10.35 11.87 -0.27
CA LYS A 215 -10.26 12.32 -1.67
C LYS A 215 -10.61 11.26 -2.71
N ARG A 216 -11.05 10.08 -2.31
CA ARG A 216 -11.45 9.00 -3.22
C ARG A 216 -12.76 9.33 -3.96
N LYS A 217 -12.98 8.71 -5.12
CA LYS A 217 -14.29 8.70 -5.77
C LYS A 217 -15.26 7.81 -5.01
N TYR A 218 -16.43 8.33 -4.67
CA TYR A 218 -17.49 7.57 -4.02
C TYR A 218 -18.45 7.00 -5.07
N LYS A 219 -18.84 5.72 -4.91
CA LYS A 219 -19.67 4.97 -5.89
C LYS A 219 -21.02 5.64 -6.22
N MET A 220 -21.58 6.38 -5.25
CA MET A 220 -22.89 7.06 -5.40
C MET A 220 -22.73 8.55 -5.75
N GLY A 221 -21.57 9.00 -6.23
CA GLY A 221 -21.33 10.38 -6.54
C GLY A 221 -21.59 11.32 -5.36
N TYR A 222 -22.35 12.39 -5.57
CA TYR A 222 -22.66 13.38 -4.50
C TYR A 222 -23.35 12.78 -3.28
N LEU A 223 -24.25 11.82 -3.45
CA LEU A 223 -24.89 11.12 -2.33
C LEU A 223 -23.85 10.34 -1.50
N GLY A 224 -22.88 9.73 -2.15
CA GLY A 224 -21.78 9.05 -1.48
C GLY A 224 -20.92 10.00 -0.63
N TYR A 225 -20.63 11.19 -1.11
CA TYR A 225 -19.94 12.24 -0.35
C TYR A 225 -20.77 12.68 0.87
N LEU A 226 -22.07 12.91 0.70
CA LEU A 226 -22.97 13.30 1.80
C LEU A 226 -22.99 12.23 2.89
N VAL A 227 -23.16 10.95 2.51
CA VAL A 227 -23.13 9.83 3.46
C VAL A 227 -21.78 9.75 4.19
N ALA A 228 -20.67 9.99 3.50
CA ALA A 228 -19.34 10.00 4.13
C ALA A 228 -19.23 11.13 5.16
N LEU A 229 -19.70 12.35 4.86
CA LEU A 229 -19.70 13.48 5.80
C LEU A 229 -20.60 13.25 7.01
N ILE A 230 -21.79 12.66 6.82
CA ILE A 230 -22.68 12.30 7.94
C ILE A 230 -22.01 11.28 8.86
N ARG A 231 -21.38 10.24 8.28
CA ARG A 231 -20.67 9.21 9.05
C ARG A 231 -19.43 9.74 9.78
N ALA A 232 -18.80 10.76 9.24
CA ALA A 232 -17.64 11.44 9.84
C ALA A 232 -18.03 12.66 10.68
N SER A 233 -19.33 12.89 10.94
CA SER A 233 -19.77 13.99 11.78
C SER A 233 -19.39 13.78 13.26
N LEU A 234 -19.16 14.85 13.99
CA LEU A 234 -18.71 14.79 15.38
C LEU A 234 -19.64 13.90 16.29
N PRO A 235 -20.99 14.01 16.22
CA PRO A 235 -21.85 13.13 17.03
C PRO A 235 -21.63 11.63 16.73
N VAL A 236 -21.50 11.25 15.46
CA VAL A 236 -21.25 9.86 15.06
C VAL A 236 -19.86 9.41 15.50
N SER A 237 -18.84 10.28 15.36
CA SER A 237 -17.48 10.01 15.81
C SER A 237 -17.40 9.78 17.32
N LEU A 238 -18.13 10.57 18.12
CA LEU A 238 -18.21 10.39 19.58
C LEU A 238 -18.84 9.06 19.96
N VAL A 239 -20.01 8.72 19.38
CA VAL A 239 -20.70 7.46 19.68
C VAL A 239 -19.86 6.26 19.27
N LEU A 240 -19.35 6.22 18.04
CA LEU A 240 -18.53 5.12 17.54
C LEU A 240 -17.18 5.03 18.24
N GLY A 241 -16.59 6.19 18.56
CA GLY A 241 -15.32 6.30 19.27
C GLY A 241 -15.42 5.71 20.67
N LEU A 242 -16.46 6.07 21.44
CA LEU A 242 -16.73 5.50 22.75
C LEU A 242 -17.03 4.00 22.67
N PHE A 243 -17.98 3.61 21.80
CA PHE A 243 -18.40 2.21 21.68
C PHE A 243 -17.21 1.28 21.32
N LYS A 244 -16.46 1.60 20.26
CA LYS A 244 -15.30 0.80 19.86
C LYS A 244 -14.16 0.90 20.87
N GLY A 245 -13.95 2.07 21.49
CA GLY A 245 -12.94 2.26 22.52
C GLY A 245 -13.16 1.37 23.73
N ILE A 246 -14.38 1.30 24.24
CA ILE A 246 -14.77 0.43 25.38
C ILE A 246 -14.65 -1.04 24.95
N LYS A 247 -15.24 -1.41 23.80
CA LYS A 247 -15.24 -2.79 23.28
C LYS A 247 -13.82 -3.37 23.14
N ASN A 248 -12.85 -2.55 22.72
CA ASN A 248 -11.48 -3.00 22.49
C ASN A 248 -10.52 -2.63 23.64
N MET A 249 -11.05 -2.13 24.78
CA MET A 249 -10.28 -1.70 25.96
C MET A 249 -9.22 -0.63 25.62
N GLU A 250 -9.52 0.23 24.63
CA GLU A 250 -8.60 1.27 24.15
C GLU A 250 -9.30 2.63 24.09
N LEU A 251 -9.36 3.32 25.25
CA LEU A 251 -10.08 4.59 25.39
C LEU A 251 -9.53 5.72 24.51
N ARG A 252 -8.23 5.68 24.15
CA ARG A 252 -7.63 6.66 23.23
C ARG A 252 -8.20 6.57 21.82
N PHE A 253 -8.91 5.49 21.51
CA PHE A 253 -9.63 5.34 20.24
C PHE A 253 -10.66 6.45 20.03
N LEU A 254 -11.23 7.03 21.08
CA LEU A 254 -12.13 8.19 20.94
C LEU A 254 -11.42 9.37 20.29
N ILE A 255 -10.23 9.72 20.78
CA ILE A 255 -9.41 10.83 20.23
C ILE A 255 -9.01 10.51 18.78
N PHE A 256 -8.53 9.29 18.57
CA PHE A 256 -8.20 8.80 17.23
C PHE A 256 -9.39 8.98 16.26
N LYS A 257 -10.59 8.54 16.66
CA LYS A 257 -11.78 8.58 15.80
C LYS A 257 -12.19 9.99 15.40
N ILE A 258 -12.13 10.93 16.35
CA ILE A 258 -12.41 12.34 16.07
C ILE A 258 -11.41 12.90 15.05
N VAL A 259 -10.10 12.66 15.24
CA VAL A 259 -9.05 13.15 14.35
C VAL A 259 -9.15 12.51 12.96
N TYR A 260 -9.40 11.20 12.90
CA TYR A 260 -9.58 10.46 11.64
C TYR A 260 -10.77 11.01 10.85
N ASP A 261 -11.95 11.14 11.49
CA ASP A 261 -13.17 11.59 10.82
C ASP A 261 -13.08 13.07 10.40
N PHE A 262 -12.40 13.90 11.20
CA PHE A 262 -12.10 15.28 10.81
C PHE A 262 -11.23 15.33 9.55
N GLY A 263 -10.13 14.56 9.51
CA GLY A 263 -9.28 14.46 8.32
C GLY A 263 -10.05 13.97 7.10
N LEU A 264 -10.85 12.91 7.25
CA LEU A 264 -11.69 12.36 6.19
C LEU A 264 -12.66 13.40 5.65
N SER A 265 -13.34 14.15 6.53
CA SER A 265 -14.27 15.22 6.15
C SER A 265 -13.60 16.33 5.33
N ILE A 266 -12.40 16.77 5.74
CA ILE A 266 -11.61 17.75 5.00
C ILE A 266 -11.24 17.21 3.61
N GLY A 267 -10.83 15.93 3.50
CA GLY A 267 -10.54 15.30 2.22
C GLY A 267 -11.75 15.24 1.29
N VAL A 268 -12.92 14.86 1.82
CA VAL A 268 -14.20 14.87 1.07
C VAL A 268 -14.56 16.26 0.58
N LEU A 269 -14.45 17.29 1.43
CA LEU A 269 -14.74 18.67 1.05
C LEU A 269 -13.76 19.19 -0.02
N GLU A 270 -12.47 18.90 0.09
CA GLU A 270 -11.49 19.24 -0.93
C GLU A 270 -11.81 18.57 -2.28
N MET A 271 -12.28 17.32 -2.27
CA MET A 271 -12.70 16.63 -3.49
C MET A 271 -13.93 17.30 -4.13
N ILE A 272 -14.94 17.66 -3.33
CA ILE A 272 -16.16 18.33 -3.81
C ILE A 272 -15.83 19.70 -4.41
N LEU A 273 -15.01 20.50 -3.69
CA LEU A 273 -14.78 21.91 -4.05
C LEU A 273 -13.72 22.08 -5.16
N LYS A 274 -12.70 21.22 -5.19
CA LYS A 274 -11.53 21.39 -6.06
C LYS A 274 -11.42 20.34 -7.15
N GLY A 275 -12.23 19.27 -7.12
CA GLY A 275 -12.14 18.13 -8.04
C GLY A 275 -10.79 17.40 -8.00
N LYS A 276 -9.96 17.65 -6.97
CA LYS A 276 -8.62 17.07 -6.85
C LYS A 276 -8.69 15.73 -6.15
N MET A 277 -8.56 14.64 -6.91
CA MET A 277 -8.33 13.32 -6.35
C MET A 277 -7.00 13.27 -5.59
N GLY A 278 -6.90 12.40 -4.58
CA GLY A 278 -5.61 12.05 -3.96
C GLY A 278 -4.68 11.43 -5.02
N LYS A 279 -3.53 12.04 -5.20
CA LYS A 279 -2.42 11.47 -5.99
C LYS A 279 -1.54 10.65 -5.09
#